data_56c9f300936a26579a4059df4974d959
#
_entry.id   56c9f300936a26579a4059df4974d959
#
_cell.length_a   1.000
_cell.length_b   1.000
_cell.length_c   1.000
_cell.angle_alpha   90.00
_cell.angle_beta   90.00
_cell.angle_gamma   90.00
#
_symmetry.space_group_name_H-M   'P 1'
#
loop_
_entity.id
_entity.type
_entity.pdbx_description
1 polymer ?
#
loop_
_entity_poly.entity_id
_entity_poly.type
_entity_poly.pdbx_seq_one_letter_code
_entity_poly.pdbx_strand_id
1 'polypeptide(L)'
;MKTEVTELLGIEYPIIQGGMAWVAEYHLAAGVSNAGGLGLIGAASAPAEWVREQIRSARKLTDRPFGVNIMLMSPYADEVAKVIVEEGVKVVTTGAGSPEKYMQMWKEAGVKVIPVVASTALARRMERCGADAVVAEGCEAGGHIGENTTMVLVPQIVDAVKIPVIAAGGIADGRGMAAAFMLGAKAVQLGTVFVTTVESQVHENYKKAIIKAKDIDSRETGRTTGHPVRALRNQMTKKYLELEKSGAGFEELELLTLGGLRKAVVDGDVVNGSVMAGQSAAMVKEVMNCHDLIRKLVRETEECFGRKYYE
;
A
#
# COMPACT_ATOMS: atom_id res chain seq x y z
N MET A 1 16.10 -11.51 -7.17
CA MET A 1 15.48 -12.38 -6.13
C MET A 1 14.24 -13.06 -6.72
N LYS A 2 14.28 -14.38 -6.93
CA LYS A 2 13.18 -15.13 -7.54
C LYS A 2 12.30 -15.75 -6.45
N THR A 3 11.00 -15.54 -6.49
CA THR A 3 10.00 -16.04 -5.53
C THR A 3 8.72 -16.47 -6.25
N GLU A 4 7.83 -17.17 -5.56
CA GLU A 4 6.49 -17.53 -6.09
C GLU A 4 5.71 -16.29 -6.55
N VAL A 5 5.86 -15.13 -5.86
CA VAL A 5 5.18 -13.88 -6.24
C VAL A 5 5.80 -13.27 -7.49
N THR A 6 7.13 -13.29 -7.65
CA THR A 6 7.75 -12.79 -8.88
C THR A 6 7.36 -13.60 -10.11
N GLU A 7 7.23 -14.92 -9.96
CA GLU A 7 6.74 -15.81 -11.03
C GLU A 7 5.26 -15.57 -11.33
N LEU A 8 4.42 -15.43 -10.30
CA LEU A 8 2.99 -15.16 -10.43
C LEU A 8 2.70 -13.87 -11.18
N LEU A 9 3.48 -12.81 -10.92
CA LEU A 9 3.26 -11.46 -11.40
C LEU A 9 4.12 -11.08 -12.61
N GLY A 10 5.12 -11.88 -12.97
CA GLY A 10 6.04 -11.59 -14.06
C GLY A 10 6.97 -10.39 -13.77
N ILE A 11 7.33 -10.18 -12.52
CA ILE A 11 8.21 -9.08 -12.07
C ILE A 11 9.61 -9.57 -11.71
N GLU A 12 10.60 -8.69 -11.73
CA GLU A 12 12.01 -9.02 -11.47
C GLU A 12 12.31 -9.13 -9.97
N TYR A 13 11.77 -8.21 -9.18
CA TYR A 13 11.98 -8.15 -7.73
C TYR A 13 10.68 -8.32 -6.96
N PRO A 14 10.69 -9.04 -5.84
CA PRO A 14 9.48 -9.31 -5.03
C PRO A 14 9.08 -8.08 -4.20
N ILE A 15 8.91 -6.95 -4.88
CA ILE A 15 8.59 -5.64 -4.31
C ILE A 15 7.38 -5.07 -5.04
N ILE A 16 6.37 -4.70 -4.27
CA ILE A 16 5.13 -4.09 -4.75
C ILE A 16 5.02 -2.69 -4.13
N GLN A 17 4.72 -1.68 -4.92
CA GLN A 17 4.31 -0.40 -4.39
C GLN A 17 2.81 -0.45 -4.10
N GLY A 18 2.43 -0.20 -2.86
CA GLY A 18 1.04 -0.29 -2.40
C GLY A 18 0.12 0.73 -3.05
N GLY A 19 -1.14 0.39 -3.22
CA GLY A 19 -2.17 1.32 -3.66
C GLY A 19 -2.38 2.41 -2.60
N MET A 20 -2.18 3.67 -2.98
CA MET A 20 -2.29 4.84 -2.10
C MET A 20 -3.15 5.89 -2.79
N ALA A 21 -4.29 6.24 -2.15
CA ALA A 21 -5.20 7.25 -2.67
C ALA A 21 -4.47 8.57 -2.95
N TRP A 22 -4.70 9.18 -4.10
CA TRP A 22 -4.08 10.42 -4.57
C TRP A 22 -2.58 10.39 -4.82
N VAL A 23 -1.86 9.40 -4.30
CA VAL A 23 -0.39 9.27 -4.39
C VAL A 23 0.02 8.32 -5.50
N ALA A 24 -0.60 7.15 -5.54
CA ALA A 24 -0.28 6.07 -6.48
C ALA A 24 -1.00 6.31 -7.82
N GLU A 25 -0.42 7.14 -8.65
CA GLU A 25 -0.89 7.45 -10.00
C GLU A 25 0.07 6.86 -11.05
N TYR A 26 -0.21 7.08 -12.31
CA TYR A 26 0.48 6.38 -13.42
C TYR A 26 1.99 6.60 -13.51
N HIS A 27 2.53 7.77 -13.11
CA HIS A 27 3.98 7.99 -13.12
C HIS A 27 4.68 7.11 -12.08
N LEU A 28 4.14 7.08 -10.85
CA LEU A 28 4.70 6.23 -9.80
C LEU A 28 4.55 4.76 -10.17
N ALA A 29 3.38 4.34 -10.63
CA ALA A 29 3.14 2.96 -11.02
C ALA A 29 4.09 2.51 -12.14
N ALA A 30 4.26 3.31 -13.19
CA ALA A 30 5.19 3.02 -14.28
C ALA A 30 6.65 3.04 -13.81
N GLY A 31 7.04 4.00 -12.97
CA GLY A 31 8.40 4.09 -12.42
C GLY A 31 8.81 2.85 -11.64
N VAL A 32 7.93 2.37 -10.76
CA VAL A 32 8.16 1.13 -9.99
C VAL A 32 8.23 -0.09 -10.91
N SER A 33 7.33 -0.19 -11.89
CA SER A 33 7.32 -1.30 -12.85
C SER A 33 8.57 -1.32 -13.72
N ASN A 34 9.03 -0.17 -14.22
CA ASN A 34 10.28 -0.04 -14.96
C ASN A 34 11.52 -0.39 -14.11
N ALA A 35 11.44 -0.17 -12.79
CA ALA A 35 12.49 -0.55 -11.85
C ALA A 35 12.47 -2.05 -11.49
N GLY A 36 11.54 -2.84 -12.04
CA GLY A 36 11.46 -4.30 -11.86
C GLY A 36 10.56 -4.78 -10.73
N GLY A 37 9.86 -3.87 -10.03
CA GLY A 37 8.79 -4.20 -9.08
C GLY A 37 7.41 -4.26 -9.73
N LEU A 38 6.35 -4.26 -8.91
CA LEU A 38 4.98 -4.06 -9.37
C LEU A 38 4.48 -2.70 -8.88
N GLY A 39 4.27 -1.77 -9.81
CA GLY A 39 3.57 -0.53 -9.54
C GLY A 39 2.05 -0.72 -9.53
N LEU A 40 1.36 -0.02 -8.65
CA LEU A 40 -0.10 -0.05 -8.57
C LEU A 40 -0.68 1.35 -8.75
N ILE A 41 -1.70 1.48 -9.59
CA ILE A 41 -2.56 2.65 -9.65
C ILE A 41 -3.60 2.54 -8.54
N GLY A 42 -3.68 3.52 -7.65
CA GLY A 42 -4.64 3.56 -6.54
C GLY A 42 -5.95 4.18 -6.97
N ALA A 43 -6.96 3.37 -7.29
CA ALA A 43 -8.27 3.87 -7.71
C ALA A 43 -9.01 4.63 -6.58
N ALA A 44 -8.83 4.21 -5.32
CA ALA A 44 -9.50 4.83 -4.18
C ALA A 44 -11.00 5.08 -4.43
N SER A 45 -11.45 6.34 -4.35
CA SER A 45 -12.82 6.78 -4.69
C SER A 45 -12.87 7.56 -6.01
N ALA A 46 -11.91 7.34 -6.92
CA ALA A 46 -11.91 8.00 -8.22
C ALA A 46 -12.96 7.39 -9.16
N PRO A 47 -13.55 8.19 -10.06
CA PRO A 47 -14.44 7.68 -11.11
C PRO A 47 -13.71 6.70 -12.05
N ALA A 48 -14.45 5.76 -12.61
CA ALA A 48 -13.91 4.73 -13.48
C ALA A 48 -13.16 5.29 -14.71
N GLU A 49 -13.62 6.39 -15.29
CA GLU A 49 -12.95 7.02 -16.43
C GLU A 49 -11.58 7.58 -16.05
N TRP A 50 -11.42 8.17 -14.86
CA TRP A 50 -10.10 8.58 -14.37
C TRP A 50 -9.15 7.37 -14.26
N VAL A 51 -9.64 6.23 -13.74
CA VAL A 51 -8.83 5.01 -13.64
C VAL A 51 -8.44 4.51 -15.04
N ARG A 52 -9.34 4.58 -16.01
CA ARG A 52 -9.06 4.24 -17.41
C ARG A 52 -7.96 5.10 -18.01
N GLU A 53 -8.03 6.39 -17.78
CA GLU A 53 -7.00 7.34 -18.25
C GLU A 53 -5.64 7.05 -17.58
N GLN A 54 -5.62 6.73 -16.29
CA GLN A 54 -4.40 6.34 -15.57
C GLN A 54 -3.77 5.07 -16.17
N ILE A 55 -4.57 4.04 -16.44
CA ILE A 55 -4.10 2.79 -17.05
C ILE A 55 -3.48 3.06 -18.43
N ARG A 56 -4.19 3.83 -19.28
CA ARG A 56 -3.71 4.18 -20.62
C ARG A 56 -2.45 5.03 -20.59
N SER A 57 -2.34 5.92 -19.62
CA SER A 57 -1.16 6.76 -19.42
C SER A 57 0.03 5.94 -18.91
N ALA A 58 -0.18 5.01 -17.99
CA ALA A 58 0.87 4.10 -17.52
C ALA A 58 1.46 3.28 -18.69
N ARG A 59 0.61 2.76 -19.59
CA ARG A 59 1.06 2.01 -20.78
C ARG A 59 1.91 2.80 -21.78
N LYS A 60 1.82 4.12 -21.75
CA LYS A 60 2.71 4.97 -22.57
C LYS A 60 4.12 5.08 -21.96
N LEU A 61 4.26 4.78 -20.67
CA LEU A 61 5.52 4.92 -19.92
C LEU A 61 6.19 3.58 -19.63
N THR A 62 5.45 2.45 -19.70
CA THR A 62 6.01 1.13 -19.39
C THR A 62 5.32 0.01 -20.17
N ASP A 63 6.12 -0.96 -20.63
CA ASP A 63 5.66 -2.26 -21.14
C ASP A 63 5.73 -3.35 -20.05
N ARG A 64 6.18 -3.00 -18.83
CA ARG A 64 6.29 -3.92 -17.71
C ARG A 64 4.94 -4.11 -17.01
N PRO A 65 4.73 -5.23 -16.28
CA PRO A 65 3.52 -5.46 -15.52
C PRO A 65 3.28 -4.34 -14.49
N PHE A 66 2.05 -3.86 -14.43
CA PHE A 66 1.53 -3.01 -13.37
C PHE A 66 0.09 -3.43 -13.03
N GLY A 67 -0.43 -2.99 -11.90
CA GLY A 67 -1.77 -3.34 -11.47
C GLY A 67 -2.60 -2.13 -11.03
N VAL A 68 -3.82 -2.43 -10.58
CA VAL A 68 -4.75 -1.43 -10.03
C VAL A 68 -5.18 -1.87 -8.64
N ASN A 69 -5.18 -0.95 -7.69
CA ASN A 69 -5.76 -1.17 -6.37
C ASN A 69 -7.18 -0.60 -6.32
N ILE A 70 -8.14 -1.40 -5.90
CA ILE A 70 -9.54 -0.99 -5.72
C ILE A 70 -9.88 -0.92 -4.22
N MET A 71 -10.43 0.19 -3.79
CA MET A 71 -11.13 0.30 -2.52
C MET A 71 -12.58 -0.18 -2.72
N LEU A 72 -12.92 -1.35 -2.17
CA LEU A 72 -14.21 -2.01 -2.46
C LEU A 72 -15.43 -1.30 -1.84
N MET A 73 -15.22 -0.39 -0.89
CA MET A 73 -16.25 0.50 -0.35
C MET A 73 -16.49 1.74 -1.22
N SER A 74 -15.71 1.94 -2.29
CA SER A 74 -15.91 3.06 -3.22
C SER A 74 -17.26 2.95 -3.93
N PRO A 75 -18.01 4.04 -4.11
CA PRO A 75 -19.23 4.03 -4.92
C PRO A 75 -18.96 3.67 -6.39
N TYR A 76 -17.72 3.80 -6.87
CA TYR A 76 -17.29 3.47 -8.22
C TYR A 76 -16.68 2.08 -8.37
N ALA A 77 -16.68 1.26 -7.30
CA ALA A 77 -16.01 -0.04 -7.32
C ALA A 77 -16.50 -0.96 -8.45
N ASP A 78 -17.82 -0.98 -8.72
CA ASP A 78 -18.41 -1.82 -9.77
C ASP A 78 -17.95 -1.41 -11.17
N GLU A 79 -17.85 -0.13 -11.42
CA GLU A 79 -17.42 0.41 -12.71
C GLU A 79 -15.92 0.23 -12.90
N VAL A 80 -15.12 0.51 -11.86
CA VAL A 80 -13.68 0.31 -11.89
C VAL A 80 -13.33 -1.17 -12.10
N ALA A 81 -14.07 -2.09 -11.46
CA ALA A 81 -13.88 -3.52 -11.65
C ALA A 81 -14.07 -3.98 -13.11
N LYS A 82 -14.99 -3.35 -13.85
CA LYS A 82 -15.20 -3.59 -15.29
C LYS A 82 -14.07 -2.98 -16.12
N VAL A 83 -13.66 -1.74 -15.81
CA VAL A 83 -12.56 -1.05 -16.50
C VAL A 83 -11.27 -1.88 -16.45
N ILE A 84 -10.97 -2.55 -15.33
CA ILE A 84 -9.82 -3.44 -15.21
C ILE A 84 -9.83 -4.53 -16.30
N VAL A 85 -10.98 -5.15 -16.53
CA VAL A 85 -11.14 -6.19 -17.57
C VAL A 85 -11.07 -5.59 -18.96
N GLU A 86 -11.82 -4.52 -19.21
CA GLU A 86 -11.88 -3.83 -20.50
C GLU A 86 -10.51 -3.33 -20.95
N GLU A 87 -9.74 -2.77 -20.02
CA GLU A 87 -8.38 -2.31 -20.29
C GLU A 87 -7.34 -3.45 -20.19
N GLY A 88 -7.73 -4.69 -19.92
CA GLY A 88 -6.83 -5.86 -19.91
C GLY A 88 -5.73 -5.79 -18.84
N VAL A 89 -5.99 -5.14 -17.69
CA VAL A 89 -5.08 -5.13 -16.55
C VAL A 89 -4.94 -6.54 -15.99
N LYS A 90 -3.74 -6.98 -15.66
CA LYS A 90 -3.45 -8.35 -15.27
C LYS A 90 -3.38 -8.58 -13.76
N VAL A 91 -3.25 -7.52 -12.97
CA VAL A 91 -3.13 -7.62 -11.51
C VAL A 91 -4.07 -6.62 -10.84
N VAL A 92 -4.87 -7.09 -9.90
CA VAL A 92 -5.70 -6.25 -9.03
C VAL A 92 -5.38 -6.55 -7.58
N THR A 93 -5.18 -5.49 -6.80
CA THR A 93 -5.20 -5.58 -5.33
C THR A 93 -6.47 -4.95 -4.80
N THR A 94 -6.99 -5.44 -3.68
CA THR A 94 -8.23 -4.90 -3.11
C THR A 94 -8.09 -4.64 -1.62
N GLY A 95 -8.72 -3.58 -1.15
CA GLY A 95 -8.84 -3.25 0.26
C GLY A 95 -10.26 -2.81 0.62
N ALA A 96 -10.53 -2.69 1.91
CA ALA A 96 -11.80 -2.18 2.43
C ALA A 96 -13.04 -2.92 1.88
N GLY A 97 -13.07 -4.24 2.02
CA GLY A 97 -14.20 -5.07 1.60
C GLY A 97 -13.82 -6.45 1.08
N SER A 98 -14.78 -7.18 0.52
CA SER A 98 -14.59 -8.50 -0.09
C SER A 98 -14.68 -8.43 -1.61
N PRO A 99 -13.70 -8.97 -2.35
CA PRO A 99 -13.71 -9.03 -3.81
C PRO A 99 -14.64 -10.11 -4.38
N GLU A 100 -15.29 -10.92 -3.57
CA GLU A 100 -16.10 -12.10 -3.99
C GLU A 100 -17.01 -11.79 -5.18
N LYS A 101 -17.67 -10.64 -5.15
CA LYS A 101 -18.60 -10.19 -6.20
C LYS A 101 -17.94 -10.10 -7.59
N TYR A 102 -16.64 -9.84 -7.66
CA TYR A 102 -15.91 -9.61 -8.92
C TYR A 102 -15.03 -10.80 -9.32
N MET A 103 -14.84 -11.77 -8.43
CA MET A 103 -13.87 -12.85 -8.62
C MET A 103 -14.09 -13.62 -9.92
N GLN A 104 -15.34 -14.01 -10.23
CA GLN A 104 -15.62 -14.75 -11.46
C GLN A 104 -15.18 -13.96 -12.69
N MET A 105 -15.63 -12.71 -12.83
CA MET A 105 -15.30 -11.84 -13.96
C MET A 105 -13.78 -11.64 -14.12
N TRP A 106 -13.08 -11.39 -13.03
CA TRP A 106 -11.63 -11.19 -13.07
C TRP A 106 -10.87 -12.47 -13.40
N LYS A 107 -11.27 -13.61 -12.85
CA LYS A 107 -10.63 -14.90 -13.14
C LYS A 107 -10.83 -15.34 -14.59
N GLU A 108 -12.02 -15.14 -15.15
CA GLU A 108 -12.32 -15.40 -16.56
C GLU A 108 -11.46 -14.51 -17.50
N ALA A 109 -11.17 -13.27 -17.09
CA ALA A 109 -10.28 -12.35 -17.80
C ALA A 109 -8.77 -12.62 -17.54
N GLY A 110 -8.43 -13.61 -16.73
CA GLY A 110 -7.04 -13.96 -16.38
C GLY A 110 -6.36 -12.95 -15.46
N VAL A 111 -7.14 -12.17 -14.70
CA VAL A 111 -6.62 -11.20 -13.72
C VAL A 111 -6.17 -11.93 -12.46
N LYS A 112 -4.99 -11.58 -11.96
CA LYS A 112 -4.49 -12.01 -10.65
C LYS A 112 -5.07 -11.13 -9.56
N VAL A 113 -5.73 -11.74 -8.56
CA VAL A 113 -6.45 -11.02 -7.49
C VAL A 113 -5.70 -11.19 -6.17
N ILE A 114 -5.30 -10.08 -5.58
CA ILE A 114 -4.46 -10.02 -4.37
C ILE A 114 -5.11 -9.11 -3.32
N PRO A 115 -5.99 -9.63 -2.46
CA PRO A 115 -6.63 -8.85 -1.41
C PRO A 115 -5.66 -8.48 -0.29
N VAL A 116 -5.82 -7.27 0.26
CA VAL A 116 -5.17 -6.84 1.51
C VAL A 116 -5.97 -7.37 2.70
N VAL A 117 -5.29 -8.00 3.64
CA VAL A 117 -5.90 -8.66 4.80
C VAL A 117 -5.17 -8.29 6.09
N ALA A 118 -5.93 -8.14 7.18
CA ALA A 118 -5.43 -7.81 8.51
C ALA A 118 -5.67 -8.92 9.55
N SER A 119 -6.13 -10.11 9.10
CA SER A 119 -6.38 -11.25 9.98
C SER A 119 -6.31 -12.59 9.26
N THR A 120 -6.04 -13.67 9.98
CA THR A 120 -6.05 -15.04 9.45
C THR A 120 -7.42 -15.47 8.95
N ALA A 121 -8.49 -15.04 9.62
CA ALA A 121 -9.86 -15.34 9.22
C ALA A 121 -10.17 -14.76 7.84
N LEU A 122 -9.77 -13.49 7.59
CA LEU A 122 -9.94 -12.84 6.30
C LEU A 122 -9.05 -13.48 5.24
N ALA A 123 -7.79 -13.82 5.55
CA ALA A 123 -6.87 -14.49 4.63
C ALA A 123 -7.44 -15.83 4.13
N ARG A 124 -7.92 -16.67 5.04
CA ARG A 124 -8.58 -17.96 4.69
C ARG A 124 -9.85 -17.76 3.85
N ARG A 125 -10.61 -16.69 4.12
CA ARG A 125 -11.78 -16.37 3.31
C ARG A 125 -11.36 -15.98 1.89
N MET A 126 -10.36 -15.13 1.73
CA MET A 126 -9.85 -14.71 0.42
C MET A 126 -9.28 -15.88 -0.37
N GLU A 127 -8.53 -16.77 0.26
CA GLU A 127 -8.06 -18.01 -0.39
C GLU A 127 -9.23 -18.86 -0.91
N ARG A 128 -10.26 -19.10 -0.08
CA ARG A 128 -11.46 -19.85 -0.53
C ARG A 128 -12.22 -19.17 -1.65
N CYS A 129 -12.17 -17.83 -1.74
CA CYS A 129 -12.76 -17.06 -2.83
C CYS A 129 -11.93 -17.13 -4.12
N GLY A 130 -10.75 -17.74 -4.10
CA GLY A 130 -9.89 -17.90 -5.28
C GLY A 130 -8.84 -16.81 -5.47
N ALA A 131 -8.45 -16.09 -4.42
CA ALA A 131 -7.33 -15.16 -4.47
C ALA A 131 -6.03 -15.87 -4.88
N ASP A 132 -5.18 -15.21 -5.68
CA ASP A 132 -3.91 -15.76 -6.15
C ASP A 132 -2.77 -15.57 -5.13
N ALA A 133 -2.87 -14.56 -4.28
CA ALA A 133 -2.00 -14.25 -3.14
C ALA A 133 -2.77 -13.34 -2.17
N VAL A 134 -2.21 -13.05 -1.00
CA VAL A 134 -2.74 -12.04 -0.07
C VAL A 134 -1.65 -11.10 0.39
N VAL A 135 -2.02 -9.83 0.64
CA VAL A 135 -1.16 -8.88 1.34
C VAL A 135 -1.53 -8.88 2.82
N ALA A 136 -0.61 -9.35 3.67
CA ALA A 136 -0.73 -9.27 5.13
C ALA A 136 -0.24 -7.89 5.59
N GLU A 137 -1.17 -6.98 5.90
CA GLU A 137 -0.84 -5.61 6.25
C GLU A 137 -0.97 -5.37 7.76
N GLY A 138 0.17 -5.11 8.40
CA GLY A 138 0.25 -4.77 9.81
C GLY A 138 -0.12 -3.31 10.10
N CYS A 139 -0.47 -3.03 11.35
CA CYS A 139 -0.92 -1.72 11.81
C CYS A 139 0.16 -0.62 11.79
N GLU A 140 1.41 -0.95 11.46
CA GLU A 140 2.48 0.01 11.21
C GLU A 140 2.32 0.73 9.86
N ALA A 141 1.43 0.26 8.98
CA ALA A 141 1.13 0.90 7.70
C ALA A 141 0.56 2.31 7.86
N GLY A 142 0.65 3.12 6.82
CA GLY A 142 -0.03 4.41 6.72
C GLY A 142 -1.44 4.26 6.14
N GLY A 143 -2.32 5.21 6.42
CA GLY A 143 -3.72 5.15 6.00
C GLY A 143 -4.57 4.25 6.92
N HIS A 144 -5.56 3.59 6.37
CA HIS A 144 -6.41 2.67 7.14
C HIS A 144 -5.61 1.47 7.62
N ILE A 145 -5.75 1.11 8.88
CA ILE A 145 -4.97 0.06 9.53
C ILE A 145 -5.84 -0.95 10.28
N GLY A 146 -5.32 -2.18 10.41
CA GLY A 146 -5.87 -3.19 11.29
C GLY A 146 -5.33 -3.06 12.73
N GLU A 147 -5.41 -4.16 13.48
CA GLU A 147 -5.00 -4.24 14.88
C GLU A 147 -3.60 -4.84 15.07
N ASN A 148 -3.28 -5.87 14.28
CA ASN A 148 -2.07 -6.66 14.47
C ASN A 148 -0.85 -5.96 13.88
N THR A 149 0.30 -6.07 14.56
CA THR A 149 1.59 -5.65 14.02
C THR A 149 2.10 -6.66 12.98
N THR A 150 2.92 -6.19 12.05
CA THR A 150 3.48 -6.99 10.96
C THR A 150 4.23 -8.23 11.45
N MET A 151 5.02 -8.08 12.53
CA MET A 151 5.85 -9.14 13.09
C MET A 151 5.05 -10.38 13.52
N VAL A 152 3.84 -10.22 14.01
CA VAL A 152 2.98 -11.33 14.46
C VAL A 152 1.91 -11.70 13.43
N LEU A 153 1.50 -10.77 12.59
CA LEU A 153 0.47 -11.01 11.57
C LEU A 153 0.97 -11.90 10.44
N VAL A 154 2.15 -11.58 9.90
CA VAL A 154 2.72 -12.26 8.74
C VAL A 154 2.87 -13.78 8.97
N PRO A 155 3.55 -14.27 10.02
CA PRO A 155 3.70 -15.71 10.21
C PRO A 155 2.37 -16.40 10.47
N GLN A 156 1.43 -15.77 11.19
CA GLN A 156 0.11 -16.36 11.40
C GLN A 156 -0.67 -16.53 10.08
N ILE A 157 -0.55 -15.58 9.15
CA ILE A 157 -1.21 -15.70 7.84
C ILE A 157 -0.47 -16.75 6.99
N VAL A 158 0.88 -16.77 6.99
CA VAL A 158 1.66 -17.80 6.29
C VAL A 158 1.25 -19.20 6.71
N ASP A 159 1.06 -19.44 8.02
CA ASP A 159 0.62 -20.72 8.55
C ASP A 159 -0.87 -21.03 8.25
N ALA A 160 -1.65 -20.01 7.95
CA ALA A 160 -3.10 -20.13 7.80
C ALA A 160 -3.57 -20.41 6.37
N VAL A 161 -2.78 -20.08 5.34
CA VAL A 161 -3.14 -20.20 3.91
C VAL A 161 -2.05 -20.91 3.12
N LYS A 162 -2.40 -21.43 1.95
CA LYS A 162 -1.47 -22.09 1.02
C LYS A 162 -1.00 -21.19 -0.12
N ILE A 163 -1.73 -20.11 -0.37
CA ILE A 163 -1.37 -19.11 -1.38
C ILE A 163 -0.25 -18.20 -0.88
N PRO A 164 0.57 -17.63 -1.78
CA PRO A 164 1.67 -16.75 -1.40
C PRO A 164 1.21 -15.56 -0.54
N VAL A 165 2.00 -15.24 0.48
CA VAL A 165 1.78 -14.10 1.37
C VAL A 165 2.79 -13.00 1.07
N ILE A 166 2.29 -11.77 0.94
CA ILE A 166 3.05 -10.54 0.74
C ILE A 166 2.99 -9.74 2.04
N ALA A 167 4.14 -9.41 2.63
CA ALA A 167 4.16 -8.64 3.88
C ALA A 167 4.06 -7.14 3.60
N ALA A 168 3.25 -6.42 4.37
CA ALA A 168 3.10 -4.98 4.31
C ALA A 168 3.01 -4.37 5.71
N GLY A 169 3.41 -3.09 5.83
CA GLY A 169 3.43 -2.36 7.09
C GLY A 169 4.81 -2.38 7.76
N GLY A 170 5.31 -1.20 8.13
CA GLY A 170 6.56 -1.05 8.86
C GLY A 170 7.86 -1.28 8.07
N ILE A 171 7.79 -1.72 6.82
CA ILE A 171 8.95 -2.06 5.99
C ILE A 171 9.43 -0.82 5.22
N ALA A 172 10.72 -0.45 5.37
CA ALA A 172 11.30 0.73 4.71
C ALA A 172 12.70 0.51 4.14
N ASP A 173 13.37 -0.56 4.52
CA ASP A 173 14.73 -0.89 4.09
C ASP A 173 14.92 -2.40 3.92
N GLY A 174 16.11 -2.81 3.48
CA GLY A 174 16.43 -4.23 3.27
C GLY A 174 16.39 -5.08 4.54
N ARG A 175 16.58 -4.51 5.73
CA ARG A 175 16.44 -5.24 6.99
C ARG A 175 15.01 -5.67 7.24
N GLY A 176 14.07 -4.73 7.03
CA GLY A 176 12.64 -5.03 7.14
C GLY A 176 12.18 -6.02 6.07
N MET A 177 12.71 -5.90 4.85
CA MET A 177 12.41 -6.85 3.77
C MET A 177 12.97 -8.24 4.09
N ALA A 178 14.20 -8.37 4.57
CA ALA A 178 14.79 -9.64 4.99
C ALA A 178 14.00 -10.29 6.15
N ALA A 179 13.59 -9.49 7.14
CA ALA A 179 12.76 -9.97 8.24
C ALA A 179 11.42 -10.52 7.74
N ALA A 180 10.77 -9.83 6.79
CA ALA A 180 9.52 -10.31 6.19
C ALA A 180 9.67 -11.68 5.51
N PHE A 181 10.78 -11.90 4.79
CA PHE A 181 11.06 -13.21 4.19
C PHE A 181 11.33 -14.28 5.26
N MET A 182 12.04 -13.94 6.34
CA MET A 182 12.25 -14.87 7.47
C MET A 182 10.94 -15.25 8.17
N LEU A 183 9.94 -14.37 8.15
CA LEU A 183 8.58 -14.65 8.63
C LEU A 183 7.75 -15.49 7.64
N GLY A 184 8.29 -15.84 6.46
CA GLY A 184 7.66 -16.70 5.46
C GLY A 184 7.00 -15.97 4.30
N ALA A 185 7.01 -14.64 4.27
CA ALA A 185 6.51 -13.87 3.12
C ALA A 185 7.28 -14.19 1.83
N LYS A 186 6.62 -14.04 0.68
CA LYS A 186 7.21 -14.27 -0.66
C LYS A 186 7.45 -12.97 -1.43
N ALA A 187 7.00 -11.86 -0.89
CA ALA A 187 7.25 -10.50 -1.38
C ALA A 187 6.93 -9.49 -0.28
N VAL A 188 7.25 -8.22 -0.53
CA VAL A 188 6.87 -7.11 0.34
C VAL A 188 6.06 -6.08 -0.45
N GLN A 189 5.08 -5.46 0.23
CA GLN A 189 4.39 -4.28 -0.27
C GLN A 189 4.80 -3.07 0.57
N LEU A 190 5.25 -2.01 -0.09
CA LEU A 190 5.78 -0.80 0.51
C LEU A 190 4.94 0.41 0.08
N GLY A 191 4.64 1.30 1.02
CA GLY A 191 3.93 2.56 0.74
C GLY A 191 4.83 3.76 0.95
N THR A 192 5.10 4.10 2.19
CA THR A 192 5.71 5.37 2.63
C THR A 192 7.03 5.71 1.94
N VAL A 193 7.89 4.73 1.68
CA VAL A 193 9.17 4.95 0.98
C VAL A 193 8.98 5.37 -0.47
N PHE A 194 7.93 4.87 -1.14
CA PHE A 194 7.61 5.25 -2.52
C PHE A 194 6.97 6.64 -2.63
N VAL A 195 6.34 7.14 -1.58
CA VAL A 195 5.79 8.52 -1.56
C VAL A 195 6.87 9.56 -1.79
N THR A 196 8.08 9.31 -1.32
CA THR A 196 9.21 10.25 -1.44
C THR A 196 10.05 10.06 -2.71
N THR A 197 9.66 9.17 -3.62
CA THR A 197 10.42 8.99 -4.87
C THR A 197 10.26 10.16 -5.83
N VAL A 198 11.20 10.28 -6.78
CA VAL A 198 11.19 11.30 -7.83
C VAL A 198 9.92 11.18 -8.68
N GLU A 199 9.52 9.94 -8.99
CA GLU A 199 8.36 9.63 -9.85
C GLU A 199 7.03 9.92 -9.17
N SER A 200 6.98 9.97 -7.83
CA SER A 200 5.77 10.35 -7.09
C SER A 200 5.45 11.83 -7.31
N GLN A 201 4.24 12.13 -7.76
CA GLN A 201 3.76 13.48 -8.07
C GLN A 201 3.16 14.20 -6.85
N VAL A 202 3.34 13.68 -5.64
CA VAL A 202 2.88 14.36 -4.43
C VAL A 202 3.62 15.68 -4.25
N HIS A 203 2.94 16.65 -3.67
CA HIS A 203 3.53 17.96 -3.39
C HIS A 203 4.82 17.84 -2.54
N GLU A 204 5.82 18.65 -2.84
CA GLU A 204 7.13 18.62 -2.17
C GLU A 204 7.06 18.78 -0.64
N ASN A 205 6.07 19.51 -0.14
CA ASN A 205 5.85 19.63 1.30
C ASN A 205 5.52 18.28 1.95
N TYR A 206 4.79 17.41 1.23
CA TYR A 206 4.47 16.07 1.71
C TYR A 206 5.73 15.21 1.82
N LYS A 207 6.56 15.18 0.77
CA LYS A 207 7.86 14.47 0.80
C LYS A 207 8.74 14.98 1.93
N LYS A 208 8.86 16.31 2.08
CA LYS A 208 9.61 16.94 3.17
C LYS A 208 9.08 16.58 4.56
N ALA A 209 7.75 16.46 4.72
CA ALA A 209 7.15 16.07 6.00
C ALA A 209 7.56 14.62 6.37
N ILE A 210 7.56 13.69 5.41
CA ILE A 210 8.02 12.32 5.64
C ILE A 210 9.52 12.29 5.99
N ILE A 211 10.38 12.96 5.22
CA ILE A 211 11.84 12.95 5.44
C ILE A 211 12.23 13.55 6.80
N LYS A 212 11.47 14.53 7.28
CA LYS A 212 11.69 15.17 8.58
C LYS A 212 11.06 14.41 9.75
N ALA A 213 10.24 13.40 9.47
CA ALA A 213 9.53 12.64 10.50
C ALA A 213 10.50 11.97 11.48
N LYS A 214 10.12 12.01 12.74
CA LYS A 214 10.76 11.29 13.85
C LYS A 214 9.95 10.05 14.19
N ASP A 215 10.54 9.15 14.93
CA ASP A 215 9.93 7.91 15.42
C ASP A 215 8.61 8.12 16.18
N ILE A 216 8.47 9.27 16.85
CA ILE A 216 7.28 9.66 17.62
C ILE A 216 6.24 10.42 16.80
N ASP A 217 6.44 10.69 15.52
CA ASP A 217 5.53 11.54 14.75
C ASP A 217 4.37 10.78 14.08
N SER A 218 4.45 9.46 13.99
CA SER A 218 3.33 8.63 13.52
C SER A 218 2.23 8.58 14.60
N ARG A 219 1.00 8.89 14.20
CA ARG A 219 -0.18 8.90 15.07
C ARG A 219 -1.31 8.10 14.45
N GLU A 220 -2.05 7.48 15.30
CA GLU A 220 -3.28 6.81 14.96
C GLU A 220 -4.46 7.66 15.42
N THR A 221 -5.49 7.77 14.58
CA THR A 221 -6.75 8.48 14.82
C THR A 221 -7.91 7.55 14.45
N GLY A 222 -9.11 7.77 14.97
CA GLY A 222 -10.32 7.07 14.56
C GLY A 222 -10.52 5.66 15.13
N ARG A 223 -9.76 5.26 16.14
CA ARG A 223 -9.94 3.94 16.76
C ARG A 223 -11.27 3.84 17.52
N THR A 224 -11.68 4.90 18.17
CA THR A 224 -12.97 4.95 18.91
C THR A 224 -14.19 4.82 18.00
N THR A 225 -14.04 5.19 16.73
CA THR A 225 -15.10 5.10 15.71
C THR A 225 -15.03 3.82 14.87
N GLY A 226 -14.04 2.95 15.11
CA GLY A 226 -13.85 1.72 14.35
C GLY A 226 -13.19 1.92 12.97
N HIS A 227 -12.69 3.12 12.67
CA HIS A 227 -12.03 3.47 11.41
C HIS A 227 -10.62 4.03 11.65
N PRO A 228 -9.70 3.23 12.20
CA PRO A 228 -8.37 3.70 12.54
C PRO A 228 -7.55 4.06 11.30
N VAL A 229 -6.93 5.25 11.34
CA VAL A 229 -6.08 5.79 10.28
C VAL A 229 -4.74 6.23 10.88
N ARG A 230 -3.64 5.87 10.23
CA ARG A 230 -2.30 6.30 10.62
C ARG A 230 -1.80 7.42 9.72
N ALA A 231 -1.40 8.53 10.35
CA ALA A 231 -0.85 9.70 9.69
C ALA A 231 0.28 10.33 10.53
N LEU A 232 1.02 11.26 9.96
CA LEU A 232 1.99 12.06 10.70
C LEU A 232 1.29 13.11 11.56
N ARG A 233 1.91 13.39 12.71
CA ARG A 233 1.47 14.42 13.65
C ARG A 233 1.54 15.81 13.01
N ASN A 234 0.40 16.52 13.01
CA ASN A 234 0.27 17.91 12.59
C ASN A 234 -0.89 18.58 13.35
N GLN A 235 -1.34 19.77 12.92
CA GLN A 235 -2.47 20.45 13.57
C GLN A 235 -3.79 19.68 13.41
N MET A 236 -4.03 19.11 12.23
CA MET A 236 -5.23 18.32 11.97
C MET A 236 -5.31 17.10 12.89
N THR A 237 -4.26 16.27 12.94
CA THR A 237 -4.23 15.07 13.80
C THR A 237 -4.33 15.42 15.28
N LYS A 238 -3.73 16.55 15.71
CA LYS A 238 -3.86 17.04 17.08
C LYS A 238 -5.31 17.38 17.41
N LYS A 239 -5.96 18.17 16.57
CA LYS A 239 -7.39 18.53 16.73
C LYS A 239 -8.29 17.31 16.71
N TYR A 240 -8.02 16.37 15.80
CA TYR A 240 -8.77 15.10 15.74
C TYR A 240 -8.72 14.34 17.07
N LEU A 241 -7.53 14.13 17.62
CA LEU A 241 -7.32 13.40 18.86
C LEU A 241 -7.91 14.14 20.08
N GLU A 242 -7.92 15.47 20.08
CA GLU A 242 -8.59 16.28 21.10
C GLU A 242 -10.12 16.07 21.07
N LEU A 243 -10.72 16.13 19.87
CA LEU A 243 -12.15 15.86 19.66
C LEU A 243 -12.52 14.41 20.02
N GLU A 244 -11.74 13.44 19.54
CA GLU A 244 -11.95 12.02 19.82
C GLU A 244 -11.92 11.75 21.34
N LYS A 245 -10.96 12.35 22.05
CA LYS A 245 -10.86 12.26 23.52
C LYS A 245 -12.03 12.92 24.26
N SER A 246 -12.62 13.98 23.69
CA SER A 246 -13.82 14.62 24.25
C SER A 246 -15.12 13.89 23.95
N GLY A 247 -15.08 12.78 23.22
CA GLY A 247 -16.25 11.96 22.89
C GLY A 247 -17.01 12.42 21.64
N ALA A 248 -16.34 13.17 20.74
CA ALA A 248 -16.92 13.55 19.45
C ALA A 248 -17.37 12.33 18.63
N GLY A 249 -18.53 12.44 17.99
CA GLY A 249 -19.10 11.37 17.16
C GLY A 249 -18.40 11.23 15.81
N PHE A 250 -18.68 10.11 15.11
CA PHE A 250 -18.09 9.79 13.81
C PHE A 250 -18.26 10.93 12.79
N GLU A 251 -19.47 11.49 12.65
CA GLU A 251 -19.77 12.55 11.67
C GLU A 251 -18.90 13.80 11.89
N GLU A 252 -18.72 14.22 13.13
CA GLU A 252 -17.91 15.39 13.47
C GLU A 252 -16.43 15.16 13.15
N LEU A 253 -15.93 13.98 13.47
CA LEU A 253 -14.56 13.59 13.18
C LEU A 253 -14.31 13.42 11.67
N GLU A 254 -15.28 12.88 10.93
CA GLU A 254 -15.19 12.73 9.48
C GLU A 254 -15.15 14.09 8.77
N LEU A 255 -15.97 15.04 9.18
CA LEU A 255 -15.96 16.41 8.63
C LEU A 255 -14.59 17.07 8.75
N LEU A 256 -13.84 16.80 9.83
CA LEU A 256 -12.49 17.34 10.01
C LEU A 256 -11.50 16.79 8.99
N THR A 257 -11.67 15.54 8.57
CA THR A 257 -10.73 14.84 7.68
C THR A 257 -11.15 14.82 6.21
N LEU A 258 -12.39 15.22 5.92
CA LEU A 258 -12.95 15.22 4.57
C LEU A 258 -12.09 16.04 3.61
N GLY A 259 -11.62 15.39 2.52
CA GLY A 259 -10.72 16.02 1.55
C GLY A 259 -9.29 16.27 2.07
N GLY A 260 -9.00 15.94 3.33
CA GLY A 260 -7.71 16.24 3.98
C GLY A 260 -6.52 15.57 3.31
N LEU A 261 -6.69 14.34 2.81
CA LEU A 261 -5.60 13.65 2.09
C LEU A 261 -5.26 14.36 0.78
N ARG A 262 -6.28 14.68 -0.04
CA ARG A 262 -6.07 15.45 -1.28
C ARG A 262 -5.39 16.79 -1.00
N LYS A 263 -5.83 17.51 0.02
CA LYS A 263 -5.28 18.78 0.46
C LYS A 263 -3.78 18.68 0.79
N ALA A 264 -3.36 17.62 1.47
CA ALA A 264 -1.95 17.38 1.76
C ALA A 264 -1.16 16.97 0.51
N VAL A 265 -1.70 16.02 -0.29
CA VAL A 265 -1.01 15.43 -1.44
C VAL A 265 -0.89 16.42 -2.60
N VAL A 266 -1.97 17.12 -2.95
CA VAL A 266 -2.07 17.98 -4.14
C VAL A 266 -1.73 19.42 -3.82
N ASP A 267 -2.36 19.98 -2.76
CA ASP A 267 -2.23 21.40 -2.42
C ASP A 267 -1.02 21.66 -1.50
N GLY A 268 -0.40 20.62 -0.94
CA GLY A 268 0.78 20.70 -0.10
C GLY A 268 0.53 21.24 1.31
N ASP A 269 -0.75 21.30 1.75
CA ASP A 269 -1.10 21.69 3.11
C ASP A 269 -0.88 20.52 4.08
N VAL A 270 0.34 20.34 4.50
CA VAL A 270 0.73 19.32 5.49
C VAL A 270 0.41 19.70 6.94
N VAL A 271 -0.13 20.88 7.15
CA VAL A 271 -0.51 21.39 8.48
C VAL A 271 -1.94 20.98 8.83
N ASN A 272 -2.88 21.23 7.90
CA ASN A 272 -4.31 20.95 8.10
C ASN A 272 -4.82 19.76 7.28
N GLY A 273 -4.00 19.21 6.38
CA GLY A 273 -4.32 18.02 5.61
C GLY A 273 -3.88 16.74 6.30
N SER A 274 -4.35 15.60 5.80
CA SER A 274 -3.97 14.27 6.28
C SER A 274 -2.68 13.80 5.61
N VAL A 275 -1.58 13.75 6.34
CA VAL A 275 -0.29 13.24 5.85
C VAL A 275 -0.21 11.74 6.21
N MET A 276 -0.89 10.91 5.42
CA MET A 276 -0.89 9.45 5.66
C MET A 276 0.50 8.87 5.40
N ALA A 277 1.10 8.30 6.44
CA ALA A 277 2.40 7.64 6.38
C ALA A 277 2.53 6.64 7.52
N GLY A 278 3.19 5.52 7.28
CA GLY A 278 3.41 4.48 8.27
C GLY A 278 4.44 4.88 9.34
N GLN A 279 4.61 4.02 10.33
CA GLN A 279 5.63 4.20 11.37
C GLN A 279 7.05 4.23 10.77
N SER A 280 7.24 3.58 9.63
CA SER A 280 8.49 3.59 8.88
C SER A 280 8.88 4.95 8.28
N ALA A 281 8.03 5.99 8.37
CA ALA A 281 8.35 7.34 7.88
C ALA A 281 9.67 7.87 8.48
N ALA A 282 9.92 7.60 9.76
CA ALA A 282 11.15 8.01 10.44
C ALA A 282 12.45 7.37 9.86
N MET A 283 12.32 6.32 9.06
CA MET A 283 13.43 5.64 8.40
C MET A 283 13.73 6.22 7.01
N VAL A 284 12.81 6.98 6.43
CA VAL A 284 12.96 7.61 5.11
C VAL A 284 13.73 8.91 5.27
N LYS A 285 14.93 9.02 4.68
CA LYS A 285 15.85 10.16 4.90
C LYS A 285 16.17 10.98 3.67
N GLU A 286 15.85 10.48 2.50
CA GLU A 286 16.21 11.08 1.21
C GLU A 286 15.16 10.84 0.14
N VAL A 287 15.20 11.65 -0.91
CA VAL A 287 14.46 11.42 -2.15
C VAL A 287 15.32 10.57 -3.06
N MET A 288 14.80 9.48 -3.57
CA MET A 288 15.44 8.60 -4.55
C MET A 288 14.52 8.40 -5.75
N ASN A 289 15.05 8.00 -6.90
CA ASN A 289 14.20 7.44 -7.95
C ASN A 289 13.82 5.98 -7.62
N CYS A 290 12.78 5.46 -8.25
CA CYS A 290 12.28 4.12 -8.01
C CYS A 290 13.33 3.02 -8.29
N HIS A 291 14.14 3.21 -9.34
CA HIS A 291 15.19 2.25 -9.71
C HIS A 291 16.23 2.11 -8.60
N ASP A 292 16.77 3.22 -8.11
CA ASP A 292 17.82 3.21 -7.09
C ASP A 292 17.27 2.73 -5.74
N LEU A 293 16.02 3.10 -5.41
CA LEU A 293 15.35 2.61 -4.21
C LEU A 293 15.20 1.08 -4.23
N ILE A 294 14.67 0.51 -5.31
CA ILE A 294 14.47 -0.94 -5.43
C ILE A 294 15.81 -1.67 -5.39
N ARG A 295 16.82 -1.18 -6.10
CA ARG A 295 18.17 -1.77 -6.07
C ARG A 295 18.80 -1.72 -4.68
N LYS A 296 18.62 -0.61 -3.96
CA LYS A 296 19.07 -0.48 -2.57
C LYS A 296 18.41 -1.51 -1.67
N LEU A 297 17.07 -1.63 -1.74
CA LEU A 297 16.30 -2.60 -0.96
C LEU A 297 16.76 -4.03 -1.20
N VAL A 298 16.94 -4.43 -2.46
CA VAL A 298 17.40 -5.77 -2.84
C VAL A 298 18.80 -6.04 -2.31
N ARG A 299 19.75 -5.16 -2.56
CA ARG A 299 21.13 -5.29 -2.10
C ARG A 299 21.20 -5.43 -0.57
N GLU A 300 20.56 -4.53 0.16
CA GLU A 300 20.54 -4.57 1.63
C GLU A 300 19.89 -5.85 2.17
N THR A 301 18.88 -6.39 1.47
CA THR A 301 18.25 -7.66 1.83
C THR A 301 19.22 -8.83 1.64
N GLU A 302 19.92 -8.88 0.51
CA GLU A 302 20.92 -9.91 0.23
C GLU A 302 22.10 -9.84 1.22
N GLU A 303 22.53 -8.65 1.60
CA GLU A 303 23.51 -8.44 2.66
C GLU A 303 23.04 -8.99 4.01
N CYS A 304 21.75 -8.83 4.34
CA CYS A 304 21.19 -9.41 5.56
C CYS A 304 21.21 -10.93 5.54
N PHE A 305 20.90 -11.56 4.42
CA PHE A 305 20.92 -13.03 4.29
C PHE A 305 22.35 -13.61 4.33
N GLY A 306 23.35 -12.84 3.88
CA GLY A 306 24.75 -13.25 3.92
C GLY A 306 25.43 -13.10 5.29
N ARG A 307 24.80 -12.47 6.28
CA ARG A 307 25.39 -12.26 7.60
C ARG A 307 25.41 -13.55 8.42
N LYS A 308 26.57 -13.80 9.05
CA LYS A 308 26.68 -14.81 10.11
C LYS A 308 26.32 -14.13 11.44
N TYR A 309 25.27 -14.61 12.10
CA TYR A 309 24.81 -14.06 13.38
C TYR A 309 25.41 -14.80 14.59
N TYR A 310 26.08 -15.93 14.35
CA TYR A 310 26.77 -16.74 15.37
C TYR A 310 28.12 -17.15 14.80
N GLU A 311 29.15 -17.09 15.64
CA GLU A 311 30.47 -17.69 15.39
C GLU A 311 30.48 -19.17 15.76
#